data_4193cc241d3caf619ff143216a9dd3c5
#
_entry.id   4193cc241d3caf619ff143216a9dd3c5
#
_cell.length_a   1.000
_cell.length_b   1.000
_cell.length_c   1.000
_cell.angle_alpha   90.00
_cell.angle_beta   90.00
_cell.angle_gamma   90.00
#
_symmetry.space_group_name_H-M   'P 1'
#
loop_
_entity.id
_entity.type
_entity.pdbx_description
1 polymer ?
#
loop_
_entity_poly.entity_id
_entity_poly.type
_entity_poly.pdbx_seq_one_letter_code
_entity_poly.pdbx_strand_id
1 'polypeptide(L)'
;MSDNNRNFEDVEFVTEAKDNKPEKKKSKKGKDKKPKKDSKFKQKWMALKKWQRVVIIVVCVIVLLALIAVATVYGVYNGFTTDISREDLGISDEIENKYGKTDVFNVAVFGVDTRDADSFKGLSDTIMIVSIDPKNKSVKLVSILRDSYVAIDGRKNQKITHAYSFGGAPLAIKTINENFNMNITDYATINMHKLADAINVLGGVDIEITESEMNQINQEALYGDPNAQRGAALVKNYGQVHLDGEQAVIFCRLRKQDSDDARSNRQKMVINALLAQARKVSPSKYTEVVKTMMSLCETSVPFSEIMSLVPLINEDVTIETITVPGEPESAIGGIYEGAWVWRYDLDAASDRIHMFLYGEPIPESERTTKKQSKKETTTKAATTTKKAVTTTEPASAAKTEPATQKPVTTTSPVTVTQTEAPETTTKPTPEITNPESIGDAA
;
A
#
# COMPACT_ATOMS: atom_id res chain seq x y z
N MET A 1 25.58 0.68 -51.11
CA MET A 1 25.52 -0.72 -51.58
C MET A 1 24.36 -1.33 -50.88
N SER A 2 23.46 -1.45 -51.64
CA SER A 2 22.37 -2.22 -52.29
C SER A 2 21.14 -2.22 -51.40
N ASP A 3 20.16 -1.44 -51.66
CA ASP A 3 18.95 -1.62 -52.55
C ASP A 3 18.29 -2.99 -52.37
N ASN A 4 17.09 -2.98 -51.89
CA ASN A 4 15.99 -3.78 -52.47
C ASN A 4 14.61 -3.21 -52.17
N ASN A 5 14.15 -2.56 -53.17
CA ASN A 5 12.79 -2.20 -53.54
C ASN A 5 12.00 -3.49 -53.89
N ARG A 6 10.77 -3.68 -53.44
CA ARG A 6 9.79 -4.55 -54.08
C ARG A 6 8.39 -3.94 -54.06
N ASN A 7 8.06 -3.53 -55.19
CA ASN A 7 6.85 -3.29 -55.95
C ASN A 7 5.52 -3.83 -55.43
N PHE A 8 4.53 -2.92 -55.53
CA PHE A 8 3.11 -3.22 -55.66
C PHE A 8 2.85 -3.87 -57.00
N GLU A 9 2.07 -4.94 -57.02
CA GLU A 9 1.42 -5.46 -58.26
C GLU A 9 -0.10 -5.41 -58.09
N ASP A 10 -0.66 -4.83 -59.10
CA ASP A 10 -2.08 -4.64 -59.40
C ASP A 10 -2.82 -5.99 -59.54
N VAL A 11 -4.05 -6.05 -59.05
CA VAL A 11 -4.98 -7.13 -59.41
C VAL A 11 -6.14 -6.52 -60.22
N GLU A 12 -6.12 -6.91 -61.49
CA GLU A 12 -7.11 -6.61 -62.54
C GLU A 12 -8.52 -7.07 -62.20
N PHE A 13 -9.48 -6.21 -62.57
CA PHE A 13 -10.89 -6.53 -62.72
C PHE A 13 -11.12 -7.34 -63.99
N VAL A 14 -11.62 -8.54 -63.89
CA VAL A 14 -12.18 -9.28 -65.03
C VAL A 14 -13.71 -9.16 -65.01
N THR A 15 -14.20 -8.43 -66.03
CA THR A 15 -15.60 -8.44 -66.41
C THR A 15 -15.85 -9.58 -67.38
N GLU A 16 -16.78 -10.46 -67.10
CA GLU A 16 -17.37 -11.36 -68.09
C GLU A 16 -18.89 -11.14 -68.21
N ALA A 17 -19.29 -11.09 -69.47
CA ALA A 17 -20.60 -10.75 -69.94
C ALA A 17 -21.48 -11.96 -70.25
N LYS A 18 -22.77 -11.76 -69.99
CA LYS A 18 -23.95 -12.24 -70.73
C LYS A 18 -24.08 -13.75 -71.09
N ASP A 19 -25.17 -14.33 -70.55
CA ASP A 19 -26.05 -15.10 -71.39
C ASP A 19 -27.53 -14.96 -71.06
N ASN A 20 -28.35 -14.72 -72.09
CA ASN A 20 -29.78 -14.51 -72.09
C ASN A 20 -30.53 -15.87 -72.07
N LYS A 21 -31.57 -15.96 -71.19
CA LYS A 21 -32.74 -16.83 -71.46
C LYS A 21 -34.01 -16.35 -70.78
N PRO A 22 -35.21 -16.66 -71.25
CA PRO A 22 -36.31 -15.75 -71.38
C PRO A 22 -37.31 -15.73 -70.21
N GLU A 23 -38.05 -14.62 -70.14
CA GLU A 23 -39.12 -14.28 -69.22
C GLU A 23 -40.21 -15.36 -69.06
N LYS A 24 -40.50 -15.70 -67.80
CA LYS A 24 -41.83 -16.18 -67.39
C LYS A 24 -42.48 -15.12 -66.50
N LYS A 25 -43.47 -14.44 -67.05
CA LYS A 25 -44.39 -13.59 -66.31
C LYS A 25 -45.05 -14.35 -65.19
N LYS A 26 -44.65 -14.07 -63.91
CA LYS A 26 -45.42 -14.45 -62.74
C LYS A 26 -46.14 -13.21 -62.25
N SER A 27 -47.49 -13.30 -62.24
CA SER A 27 -48.41 -12.29 -61.75
C SER A 27 -48.07 -11.90 -60.28
N LYS A 28 -47.80 -10.61 -60.05
CA LYS A 28 -47.68 -10.03 -58.70
C LYS A 28 -49.08 -10.03 -58.06
N LYS A 29 -49.35 -11.00 -57.15
CA LYS A 29 -50.39 -10.83 -56.15
C LYS A 29 -49.96 -9.75 -55.21
N GLY A 30 -50.69 -8.62 -55.21
CA GLY A 30 -50.54 -7.57 -54.23
C GLY A 30 -50.71 -8.13 -52.81
N LYS A 31 -49.66 -8.10 -52.02
CA LYS A 31 -49.78 -8.30 -50.58
C LYS A 31 -50.17 -6.95 -50.01
N ASP A 32 -51.46 -6.85 -49.67
CA ASP A 32 -51.95 -5.77 -48.82
C ASP A 32 -51.14 -5.73 -47.53
N LYS A 33 -50.27 -4.75 -47.41
CA LYS A 33 -49.60 -4.46 -46.15
C LYS A 33 -50.63 -3.92 -45.17
N LYS A 34 -51.08 -4.77 -44.22
CA LYS A 34 -51.88 -4.29 -43.07
C LYS A 34 -51.18 -3.08 -42.45
N PRO A 35 -51.88 -1.98 -42.16
CA PRO A 35 -51.26 -0.80 -41.52
C PRO A 35 -50.66 -1.26 -40.17
N LYS A 36 -49.36 -0.98 -39.97
CA LYS A 36 -48.72 -1.20 -38.66
C LYS A 36 -49.46 -0.36 -37.65
N LYS A 37 -50.14 -1.02 -36.69
CA LYS A 37 -50.77 -0.38 -35.54
C LYS A 37 -49.68 0.43 -34.83
N ASP A 38 -49.75 1.77 -34.90
CA ASP A 38 -48.82 2.63 -34.17
C ASP A 38 -48.80 2.27 -32.70
N SER A 39 -47.62 2.12 -32.10
CA SER A 39 -47.48 1.75 -30.71
C SER A 39 -48.22 2.76 -29.82
N LYS A 40 -48.85 2.27 -28.72
CA LYS A 40 -49.55 3.12 -27.74
C LYS A 40 -48.68 4.31 -27.25
N PHE A 41 -47.36 4.14 -27.31
CA PHE A 41 -46.36 5.18 -27.01
C PHE A 41 -46.38 6.33 -28.04
N LYS A 42 -46.38 6.00 -29.35
CA LYS A 42 -46.43 7.01 -30.44
C LYS A 42 -47.74 7.82 -30.40
N GLN A 43 -48.87 7.17 -30.09
CA GLN A 43 -50.17 7.85 -29.94
C GLN A 43 -50.14 8.83 -28.76
N LYS A 44 -49.65 8.40 -27.59
CA LYS A 44 -49.50 9.27 -26.41
C LYS A 44 -48.54 10.44 -26.70
N TRP A 45 -47.43 10.17 -27.38
CA TRP A 45 -46.43 11.19 -27.74
C TRP A 45 -47.03 12.23 -28.68
N MET A 46 -47.82 11.82 -29.67
CA MET A 46 -48.47 12.75 -30.61
C MET A 46 -49.61 13.56 -29.98
N ALA A 47 -50.22 13.09 -28.89
CA ALA A 47 -51.25 13.80 -28.15
C ALA A 47 -50.71 14.96 -27.29
N LEU A 48 -49.38 15.01 -27.01
CA LEU A 48 -48.76 16.09 -26.26
C LEU A 48 -48.63 17.37 -27.06
N LYS A 49 -48.83 18.53 -26.43
CA LYS A 49 -48.57 19.86 -27.06
C LYS A 49 -47.09 19.99 -27.45
N LYS A 50 -46.81 20.73 -28.51
CA LYS A 50 -45.42 20.90 -29.00
C LYS A 50 -44.43 21.29 -27.89
N TRP A 51 -44.80 22.26 -27.05
CA TRP A 51 -43.95 22.69 -25.94
C TRP A 51 -43.67 21.57 -24.91
N GLN A 52 -44.70 20.72 -24.62
CA GLN A 52 -44.51 19.58 -23.71
C GLN A 52 -43.52 18.54 -24.24
N ARG A 53 -43.53 18.28 -25.55
CA ARG A 53 -42.53 17.41 -26.21
C ARG A 53 -41.14 17.99 -26.11
N VAL A 54 -40.99 19.33 -26.31
CA VAL A 54 -39.71 20.01 -26.17
C VAL A 54 -39.19 19.91 -24.72
N VAL A 55 -40.06 20.15 -23.73
CA VAL A 55 -39.68 20.03 -22.31
C VAL A 55 -39.25 18.60 -21.99
N ILE A 56 -39.97 17.57 -22.43
CA ILE A 56 -39.59 16.17 -22.21
C ILE A 56 -38.25 15.86 -22.87
N ILE A 57 -38.01 16.32 -24.11
CA ILE A 57 -36.72 16.12 -24.79
C ILE A 57 -35.58 16.79 -23.99
N VAL A 58 -35.78 18.03 -23.54
CA VAL A 58 -34.77 18.77 -22.76
C VAL A 58 -34.48 18.04 -21.44
N VAL A 59 -35.51 17.59 -20.72
CA VAL A 59 -35.34 16.81 -19.50
C VAL A 59 -34.60 15.49 -19.77
N CYS A 60 -34.96 14.75 -20.82
CA CYS A 60 -34.26 13.53 -21.22
C CYS A 60 -32.78 13.78 -21.56
N VAL A 61 -32.46 14.89 -22.24
CA VAL A 61 -31.09 15.29 -22.57
C VAL A 61 -30.31 15.62 -21.27
N ILE A 62 -30.93 16.38 -20.35
CA ILE A 62 -30.31 16.70 -19.08
C ILE A 62 -30.04 15.42 -18.26
N VAL A 63 -31.00 14.51 -18.19
CA VAL A 63 -30.84 13.21 -17.51
C VAL A 63 -29.76 12.37 -18.18
N LEU A 64 -29.72 12.33 -19.51
CA LEU A 64 -28.68 11.62 -20.25
C LEU A 64 -27.29 12.21 -20.00
N LEU A 65 -27.17 13.54 -20.03
CA LEU A 65 -25.89 14.22 -19.70
C LEU A 65 -25.48 13.97 -18.26
N ALA A 66 -26.45 13.97 -17.31
CA ALA A 66 -26.17 13.62 -15.92
C ALA A 66 -25.71 12.16 -15.78
N LEU A 67 -26.33 11.21 -16.49
CA LEU A 67 -25.91 9.79 -16.49
C LEU A 67 -24.53 9.61 -17.14
N ILE A 68 -24.23 10.34 -18.22
CA ILE A 68 -22.89 10.32 -18.85
C ILE A 68 -21.87 10.90 -17.86
N ALA A 69 -22.19 12.02 -17.19
CA ALA A 69 -21.32 12.60 -16.18
C ALA A 69 -21.07 11.62 -15.01
N VAL A 70 -22.11 10.95 -14.53
CA VAL A 70 -21.97 9.91 -13.50
C VAL A 70 -21.15 8.73 -14.02
N ALA A 71 -21.38 8.25 -15.25
CA ALA A 71 -20.64 7.12 -15.82
C ALA A 71 -19.16 7.49 -16.10
N THR A 72 -18.86 8.72 -16.54
CA THR A 72 -17.48 9.18 -16.71
C THR A 72 -16.77 9.33 -15.37
N VAL A 73 -17.46 9.90 -14.37
CA VAL A 73 -16.97 9.96 -12.99
C VAL A 73 -16.69 8.54 -12.48
N TYR A 74 -17.64 7.63 -12.59
CA TYR A 74 -17.49 6.22 -12.15
C TYR A 74 -16.35 5.48 -12.88
N GLY A 75 -16.24 5.65 -14.20
CA GLY A 75 -15.17 5.02 -15.00
C GLY A 75 -13.77 5.56 -14.69
N VAL A 76 -13.65 6.86 -14.44
CA VAL A 76 -12.38 7.47 -14.01
C VAL A 76 -12.00 6.99 -12.60
N TYR A 77 -12.97 6.80 -11.71
CA TYR A 77 -12.70 6.40 -10.32
C TYR A 77 -12.31 4.93 -10.17
N ASN A 78 -12.95 4.02 -10.92
CA ASN A 78 -12.57 2.60 -10.90
C ASN A 78 -11.19 2.33 -11.52
N GLY A 79 -10.63 3.28 -12.28
CA GLY A 79 -9.27 3.18 -12.82
C GLY A 79 -8.15 3.37 -11.78
N PHE A 80 -8.47 3.88 -10.58
CA PHE A 80 -7.50 4.14 -9.51
C PHE A 80 -7.55 3.14 -8.36
N THR A 81 -8.55 2.24 -8.35
CA THR A 81 -8.71 1.23 -7.29
C THR A 81 -8.34 -0.14 -7.79
N THR A 82 -7.62 -0.91 -6.96
CA THR A 82 -7.30 -2.31 -7.21
C THR A 82 -8.27 -3.18 -6.43
N ASP A 83 -9.08 -3.99 -7.12
CA ASP A 83 -10.00 -4.91 -6.46
C ASP A 83 -9.24 -6.00 -5.68
N ILE A 84 -9.60 -6.18 -4.42
CA ILE A 84 -9.16 -7.31 -3.59
C ILE A 84 -10.34 -8.24 -3.36
N SER A 85 -10.13 -9.54 -3.58
CA SER A 85 -11.10 -10.55 -3.16
C SER A 85 -11.15 -10.61 -1.63
N ARG A 86 -12.30 -10.28 -1.05
CA ARG A 86 -12.53 -10.31 0.40
C ARG A 86 -12.52 -11.72 0.97
N GLU A 87 -12.78 -12.73 0.15
CA GLU A 87 -12.96 -14.11 0.56
C GLU A 87 -11.70 -14.77 1.14
N ASP A 88 -10.51 -14.20 0.89
CA ASP A 88 -9.22 -14.77 1.30
C ASP A 88 -8.37 -13.83 2.19
N LEU A 89 -8.99 -12.88 2.87
CA LEU A 89 -8.28 -11.92 3.73
C LEU A 89 -8.03 -12.42 5.17
N GLY A 90 -8.36 -13.68 5.47
CA GLY A 90 -8.06 -14.28 6.78
C GLY A 90 -8.87 -13.72 7.94
N ILE A 91 -10.01 -13.10 7.67
CA ILE A 91 -10.93 -12.57 8.70
C ILE A 91 -11.76 -13.72 9.24
N SER A 92 -11.84 -13.86 10.56
CA SER A 92 -12.72 -14.88 11.16
C SER A 92 -14.17 -14.40 11.20
N ASP A 93 -15.12 -15.38 11.16
CA ASP A 93 -16.56 -15.09 11.23
C ASP A 93 -16.92 -14.31 12.51
N GLU A 94 -16.24 -14.59 13.64
CA GLU A 94 -16.51 -13.90 14.91
C GLU A 94 -16.07 -12.44 14.86
N ILE A 95 -14.87 -12.18 14.34
CA ILE A 95 -14.32 -10.82 14.15
C ILE A 95 -15.19 -10.05 13.16
N GLU A 96 -15.57 -10.67 12.03
CA GLU A 96 -16.45 -10.03 11.04
C GLU A 96 -17.83 -9.70 11.63
N ASN A 97 -18.44 -10.62 12.39
CA ASN A 97 -19.74 -10.38 13.03
C ASN A 97 -19.68 -9.26 14.08
N LYS A 98 -18.54 -9.14 14.79
CA LYS A 98 -18.37 -8.17 15.87
C LYS A 98 -18.01 -6.79 15.35
N TYR A 99 -17.05 -6.70 14.41
CA TYR A 99 -16.47 -5.44 13.96
C TYR A 99 -16.82 -5.05 12.52
N GLY A 100 -17.28 -5.99 11.68
CA GLY A 100 -17.59 -5.74 10.27
C GLY A 100 -18.79 -4.81 10.01
N LYS A 101 -19.57 -4.47 11.06
CA LYS A 101 -20.72 -3.55 10.99
C LYS A 101 -20.51 -2.26 11.78
N THR A 102 -19.29 -1.97 12.19
CA THR A 102 -18.98 -0.72 12.89
C THR A 102 -18.83 0.43 11.89
N ASP A 103 -19.14 1.64 12.35
CA ASP A 103 -18.88 2.87 11.56
C ASP A 103 -17.39 3.25 11.55
N VAL A 104 -16.52 2.39 12.11
CA VAL A 104 -15.06 2.57 12.16
C VAL A 104 -14.44 1.99 10.89
N PHE A 105 -13.67 2.80 10.20
CA PHE A 105 -13.02 2.45 8.96
C PHE A 105 -11.55 2.08 9.18
N ASN A 106 -11.18 0.82 8.92
CA ASN A 106 -9.82 0.31 9.10
C ASN A 106 -9.14 0.09 7.75
N VAL A 107 -7.98 0.73 7.56
CA VAL A 107 -7.16 0.60 6.34
C VAL A 107 -5.76 0.16 6.71
N ALA A 108 -5.21 -0.84 6.01
CA ALA A 108 -3.80 -1.15 6.08
C ALA A 108 -3.01 -0.20 5.17
N VAL A 109 -2.03 0.50 5.74
CA VAL A 109 -1.15 1.38 4.99
C VAL A 109 0.24 0.77 4.92
N PHE A 110 0.75 0.61 3.70
CA PHE A 110 2.07 0.04 3.42
C PHE A 110 2.98 1.09 2.79
N GLY A 111 4.12 1.34 3.44
CA GLY A 111 5.20 2.12 2.86
C GLY A 111 6.24 1.19 2.26
N VAL A 112 6.38 1.20 0.94
CA VAL A 112 7.30 0.30 0.23
C VAL A 112 8.59 1.03 -0.10
N ASP A 113 9.73 0.40 0.25
CA ASP A 113 11.04 0.88 -0.16
C ASP A 113 11.39 0.28 -1.53
N THR A 114 11.35 1.10 -2.55
CA THR A 114 11.68 0.73 -3.92
C THR A 114 12.52 1.83 -4.57
N ARG A 115 13.46 1.43 -5.44
CA ARG A 115 14.27 2.37 -6.24
C ARG A 115 13.52 2.89 -7.48
N ASP A 116 12.47 2.19 -7.89
CA ASP A 116 11.62 2.59 -9.01
C ASP A 116 10.47 3.45 -8.47
N ALA A 117 10.46 4.73 -8.87
CA ALA A 117 9.46 5.70 -8.41
C ALA A 117 8.02 5.33 -8.78
N ASP A 118 7.82 4.53 -9.82
CA ASP A 118 6.49 4.11 -10.29
C ASP A 118 6.12 2.69 -9.85
N SER A 119 6.97 2.02 -9.07
CA SER A 119 6.73 0.67 -8.56
C SER A 119 6.19 0.71 -7.14
N PHE A 120 5.25 -0.21 -6.86
CA PHE A 120 4.78 -0.54 -5.52
C PHE A 120 5.23 -1.95 -5.09
N LYS A 121 6.27 -2.51 -5.76
CA LYS A 121 6.82 -3.83 -5.45
C LYS A 121 8.02 -3.70 -4.54
N GLY A 122 8.14 -4.55 -3.53
CA GLY A 122 9.27 -4.54 -2.60
C GLY A 122 8.90 -5.05 -1.22
N LEU A 123 9.73 -4.73 -0.25
CA LEU A 123 9.44 -4.95 1.17
C LEU A 123 8.61 -3.79 1.70
N SER A 124 7.60 -4.07 2.50
CA SER A 124 6.86 -3.02 3.22
C SER A 124 7.63 -2.63 4.48
N ASP A 125 8.46 -1.60 4.37
CA ASP A 125 9.26 -1.09 5.50
C ASP A 125 8.44 -0.30 6.52
N THR A 126 7.26 0.16 6.11
CA THR A 126 6.23 0.73 6.98
C THR A 126 4.97 -0.12 6.87
N ILE A 127 4.44 -0.56 8.02
CA ILE A 127 3.20 -1.31 8.12
C ILE A 127 2.38 -0.62 9.20
N MET A 128 1.24 -0.07 8.82
CA MET A 128 0.40 0.71 9.74
C MET A 128 -1.07 0.35 9.53
N ILE A 129 -1.82 0.23 10.62
CA ILE A 129 -3.28 0.21 10.58
C ILE A 129 -3.75 1.63 10.89
N VAL A 130 -4.52 2.20 9.99
CA VAL A 130 -5.20 3.49 10.18
C VAL A 130 -6.67 3.20 10.45
N SER A 131 -7.13 3.54 11.64
CA SER A 131 -8.51 3.38 12.07
C SER A 131 -9.14 4.75 12.21
N ILE A 132 -10.19 5.01 11.46
CA ILE A 132 -10.91 6.29 11.42
C ILE A 132 -12.31 6.07 11.99
N ASP A 133 -12.63 6.79 13.04
CA ASP A 133 -13.97 6.87 13.62
C ASP A 133 -14.57 8.26 13.37
N PRO A 134 -15.39 8.41 12.32
CA PRO A 134 -16.00 9.69 11.98
C PRO A 134 -16.93 10.23 13.07
N LYS A 135 -17.61 9.34 13.78
CA LYS A 135 -18.57 9.69 14.82
C LYS A 135 -17.89 10.32 16.03
N ASN A 136 -16.78 9.73 16.46
CA ASN A 136 -16.02 10.21 17.61
C ASN A 136 -14.90 11.18 17.20
N LYS A 137 -14.77 11.52 15.90
CA LYS A 137 -13.72 12.41 15.35
C LYS A 137 -12.32 11.95 15.79
N SER A 138 -12.08 10.65 15.70
CA SER A 138 -10.84 10.03 16.17
C SER A 138 -10.15 9.30 15.04
N VAL A 139 -8.82 9.47 14.95
CA VAL A 139 -7.93 8.70 14.08
C VAL A 139 -6.91 8.01 14.96
N LYS A 140 -6.87 6.69 14.90
CA LYS A 140 -5.95 5.87 15.66
C LYS A 140 -4.99 5.16 14.71
N LEU A 141 -3.70 5.23 15.02
CA LEU A 141 -2.63 4.69 14.19
C LEU A 141 -1.91 3.58 14.95
N VAL A 142 -1.85 2.38 14.39
CA VAL A 142 -1.10 1.26 14.93
C VAL A 142 0.06 0.96 14.00
N SER A 143 1.29 1.25 14.42
CA SER A 143 2.50 0.89 13.68
C SER A 143 2.95 -0.50 14.06
N ILE A 144 3.07 -1.42 13.09
CA ILE A 144 3.62 -2.77 13.31
C ILE A 144 5.07 -2.77 12.83
N LEU A 145 5.99 -3.17 13.72
CA LEU A 145 7.41 -3.23 13.36
C LEU A 145 7.64 -4.26 12.27
N ARG A 146 8.32 -3.86 11.19
CA ARG A 146 8.55 -4.68 9.98
C ARG A 146 9.26 -6.01 10.25
N ASP A 147 10.08 -6.06 11.30
CA ASP A 147 10.85 -7.23 11.70
C ASP A 147 10.08 -8.16 12.68
N SER A 148 8.78 -7.91 12.91
CA SER A 148 7.91 -8.78 13.70
C SER A 148 7.87 -10.20 13.13
N TYR A 149 8.13 -11.22 13.98
CA TYR A 149 8.14 -12.63 13.58
C TYR A 149 6.75 -13.22 13.67
N VAL A 150 6.12 -13.43 12.54
CA VAL A 150 4.70 -13.80 12.41
C VAL A 150 4.51 -15.00 11.48
N ALA A 151 3.35 -15.65 11.56
CA ALA A 151 2.92 -16.65 10.61
C ALA A 151 2.49 -15.96 9.30
N ILE A 152 2.97 -16.47 8.15
CA ILE A 152 2.55 -16.03 6.82
C ILE A 152 1.94 -17.22 6.09
N ASP A 153 0.73 -17.07 5.56
CA ASP A 153 0.01 -18.18 4.93
C ASP A 153 0.81 -18.80 3.78
N GLY A 154 0.80 -20.14 3.73
CA GLY A 154 1.56 -20.91 2.75
C GLY A 154 3.08 -20.88 2.93
N ARG A 155 3.61 -20.32 4.03
CA ARG A 155 5.05 -20.16 4.29
C ARG A 155 5.41 -20.49 5.74
N LYS A 156 6.71 -20.55 6.03
CA LYS A 156 7.23 -20.58 7.42
C LYS A 156 7.05 -19.20 8.05
N ASN A 157 7.01 -19.16 9.37
CA ASN A 157 7.07 -17.91 10.12
C ASN A 157 8.32 -17.13 9.76
N GLN A 158 8.17 -15.82 9.57
CA GLN A 158 9.27 -14.91 9.26
C GLN A 158 8.86 -13.45 9.51
N LYS A 159 9.69 -12.49 9.08
CA LYS A 159 9.38 -11.06 9.22
C LYS A 159 8.08 -10.71 8.49
N ILE A 160 7.21 -9.93 9.13
CA ILE A 160 5.94 -9.50 8.56
C ILE A 160 6.11 -8.71 7.25
N THR A 161 7.20 -7.94 7.10
CA THR A 161 7.52 -7.20 5.87
C THR A 161 7.59 -8.09 4.62
N HIS A 162 7.97 -9.37 4.79
CA HIS A 162 8.06 -10.32 3.68
C HIS A 162 6.68 -10.70 3.10
N ALA A 163 5.60 -10.60 3.88
CA ALA A 163 4.26 -10.90 3.38
C ALA A 163 3.92 -10.05 2.16
N TYR A 164 4.23 -8.75 2.22
CA TYR A 164 3.98 -7.84 1.10
C TYR A 164 4.82 -8.21 -0.14
N SER A 165 6.10 -8.52 0.02
CA SER A 165 6.96 -8.90 -1.12
C SER A 165 6.57 -10.22 -1.77
N PHE A 166 5.90 -11.13 -1.05
CA PHE A 166 5.49 -12.43 -1.55
C PHE A 166 4.14 -12.43 -2.25
N GLY A 167 3.20 -11.62 -1.80
CA GLY A 167 1.83 -11.64 -2.29
C GLY A 167 1.15 -10.27 -2.32
N GLY A 168 1.93 -9.19 -2.25
CA GLY A 168 1.40 -7.83 -2.28
C GLY A 168 0.52 -7.50 -1.07
N ALA A 169 -0.32 -6.49 -1.24
CA ALA A 169 -1.25 -6.04 -0.21
C ALA A 169 -2.21 -7.14 0.27
N PRO A 170 -2.78 -8.03 -0.58
CA PRO A 170 -3.68 -9.07 -0.12
C PRO A 170 -3.05 -10.02 0.91
N LEU A 171 -1.85 -10.54 0.64
CA LEU A 171 -1.16 -11.43 1.60
C LEU A 171 -0.69 -10.69 2.84
N ALA A 172 -0.29 -9.42 2.72
CA ALA A 172 0.07 -8.61 3.87
C ALA A 172 -1.13 -8.32 4.78
N ILE A 173 -2.30 -7.99 4.23
CA ILE A 173 -3.55 -7.83 4.98
C ILE A 173 -3.93 -9.14 5.66
N LYS A 174 -3.95 -10.25 4.91
CA LYS A 174 -4.23 -11.58 5.49
C LYS A 174 -3.32 -11.89 6.66
N THR A 175 -2.03 -11.59 6.52
CA THR A 175 -1.05 -11.78 7.58
C THR A 175 -1.37 -10.94 8.83
N ILE A 176 -1.78 -9.67 8.64
CA ILE A 176 -2.21 -8.81 9.75
C ILE A 176 -3.48 -9.36 10.40
N ASN A 177 -4.51 -9.68 9.61
CA ASN A 177 -5.78 -10.17 10.11
C ASN A 177 -5.62 -11.48 10.90
N GLU A 178 -4.85 -12.44 10.38
CA GLU A 178 -4.65 -13.74 11.02
C GLU A 178 -3.81 -13.66 12.30
N ASN A 179 -2.79 -12.80 12.37
CA ASN A 179 -1.89 -12.72 13.53
C ASN A 179 -2.38 -11.77 14.62
N PHE A 180 -3.18 -10.75 14.27
CA PHE A 180 -3.69 -9.74 15.21
C PHE A 180 -5.22 -9.71 15.31
N ASN A 181 -5.91 -10.69 14.72
CA ASN A 181 -7.37 -10.84 14.75
C ASN A 181 -8.11 -9.59 14.25
N MET A 182 -7.63 -8.99 13.17
CA MET A 182 -8.21 -7.78 12.59
C MET A 182 -9.25 -8.09 11.51
N ASN A 183 -10.06 -7.09 11.15
CA ASN A 183 -11.05 -7.13 10.05
C ASN A 183 -10.71 -6.13 8.95
N ILE A 184 -9.45 -6.04 8.57
CA ILE A 184 -9.00 -5.11 7.53
C ILE A 184 -9.38 -5.67 6.17
N THR A 185 -10.11 -4.89 5.37
CA THR A 185 -10.53 -5.23 4.00
C THR A 185 -9.87 -4.35 2.96
N ASP A 186 -9.35 -3.20 3.37
CA ASP A 186 -8.87 -2.17 2.46
C ASP A 186 -7.43 -1.76 2.77
N TYR A 187 -6.75 -1.26 1.73
CA TYR A 187 -5.36 -0.83 1.85
C TYR A 187 -5.05 0.43 1.06
N ALA A 188 -3.93 1.04 1.43
CA ALA A 188 -3.21 2.01 0.61
C ALA A 188 -1.71 1.71 0.66
N THR A 189 -1.08 1.63 -0.50
CA THR A 189 0.37 1.47 -0.63
C THR A 189 0.97 2.71 -1.26
N ILE A 190 2.03 3.22 -0.64
CA ILE A 190 2.78 4.34 -1.16
C ILE A 190 4.28 4.03 -1.10
N ASN A 191 5.04 4.49 -2.08
CA ASN A 191 6.50 4.48 -2.00
C ASN A 191 7.03 5.84 -1.54
N MET A 192 8.30 5.92 -1.17
CA MET A 192 8.90 7.13 -0.63
C MET A 192 8.88 8.31 -1.61
N HIS A 193 9.01 8.05 -2.92
CA HIS A 193 8.96 9.07 -3.96
C HIS A 193 7.55 9.66 -4.08
N LYS A 194 6.55 8.79 -4.15
CA LYS A 194 5.14 9.21 -4.23
C LYS A 194 4.67 9.88 -2.94
N LEU A 195 5.23 9.49 -1.77
CA LEU A 195 4.95 10.18 -0.51
C LEU A 195 5.45 11.63 -0.54
N ALA A 196 6.66 11.86 -1.05
CA ALA A 196 7.18 13.22 -1.22
C ALA A 196 6.30 14.03 -2.18
N ASP A 197 5.90 13.44 -3.32
CA ASP A 197 4.99 14.08 -4.27
C ASP A 197 3.64 14.42 -3.61
N ALA A 198 3.08 13.50 -2.80
CA ALA A 198 1.83 13.71 -2.07
C ALA A 198 1.92 14.88 -1.07
N ILE A 199 3.03 14.98 -0.35
CA ILE A 199 3.30 16.12 0.55
C ILE A 199 3.38 17.42 -0.25
N ASN A 200 4.06 17.42 -1.40
CA ASN A 200 4.20 18.58 -2.28
C ASN A 200 2.84 19.02 -2.88
N VAL A 201 1.93 18.09 -3.18
CA VAL A 201 0.55 18.39 -3.63
C VAL A 201 -0.20 19.25 -2.61
N LEU A 202 0.02 19.02 -1.31
CA LEU A 202 -0.55 19.85 -0.22
C LEU A 202 0.24 21.12 0.07
N GLY A 203 1.37 21.33 -0.64
CA GLY A 203 2.21 22.52 -0.49
C GLY A 203 3.28 22.38 0.60
N GLY A 204 3.75 21.17 0.90
CA GLY A 204 4.73 20.92 1.96
C GLY A 204 4.14 20.88 3.36
N VAL A 205 4.99 20.96 4.40
CA VAL A 205 4.58 20.92 5.81
C VAL A 205 5.33 21.94 6.65
N ASP A 206 4.62 22.57 7.59
CA ASP A 206 5.20 23.50 8.56
C ASP A 206 5.46 22.74 9.86
N ILE A 207 6.72 22.55 10.24
CA ILE A 207 7.14 21.72 11.39
C ILE A 207 8.22 22.44 12.19
N GLU A 208 8.19 22.26 13.51
CA GLU A 208 9.27 22.67 14.39
C GLU A 208 10.34 21.57 14.44
N ILE A 209 11.57 21.90 14.05
CA ILE A 209 12.71 20.98 14.08
C ILE A 209 13.85 21.55 14.92
N THR A 210 14.61 20.65 15.53
CA THR A 210 15.84 21.00 16.27
C THR A 210 17.01 21.23 15.31
N GLU A 211 18.07 21.90 15.79
CA GLU A 211 19.31 22.08 15.04
C GLU A 211 19.95 20.73 14.65
N SER A 212 19.90 19.74 15.57
CA SER A 212 20.37 18.37 15.30
C SER A 212 19.59 17.71 14.17
N GLU A 213 18.27 17.85 14.14
CA GLU A 213 17.43 17.30 13.06
C GLU A 213 17.68 18.00 11.74
N MET A 214 17.81 19.33 11.72
CA MET A 214 18.21 20.09 10.53
C MET A 214 19.52 19.54 9.94
N ASN A 215 20.54 19.38 10.80
CA ASN A 215 21.85 18.87 10.38
C ASN A 215 21.76 17.43 9.84
N GLN A 216 20.92 16.58 10.46
CA GLN A 216 20.69 15.21 9.97
C GLN A 216 19.93 15.20 8.64
N ILE A 217 18.88 16.04 8.47
CA ILE A 217 18.18 16.20 7.19
C ILE A 217 19.18 16.59 6.10
N ASN A 218 20.01 17.62 6.36
CA ASN A 218 21.00 18.10 5.40
C ASN A 218 22.07 17.05 5.11
N GLN A 219 22.50 16.28 6.10
CA GLN A 219 23.45 15.18 5.90
C GLN A 219 22.86 14.09 5.01
N GLU A 220 21.59 13.69 5.24
CA GLU A 220 20.92 12.73 4.40
C GLU A 220 20.68 13.28 2.98
N ALA A 221 20.33 14.57 2.84
CA ALA A 221 20.16 15.23 1.55
C ALA A 221 21.47 15.28 0.72
N LEU A 222 22.62 15.41 1.38
CA LEU A 222 23.93 15.50 0.70
C LEU A 222 24.60 14.14 0.46
N TYR A 223 24.47 13.22 1.41
CA TYR A 223 25.30 12.01 1.47
C TYR A 223 24.49 10.70 1.63
N GLY A 224 23.18 10.78 1.73
CA GLY A 224 22.32 9.61 1.82
C GLY A 224 22.20 8.87 0.48
N ASP A 225 21.26 7.93 0.35
CA ASP A 225 21.02 7.21 -0.90
C ASP A 225 20.48 8.17 -1.98
N PRO A 226 21.22 8.41 -3.09
CA PRO A 226 20.78 9.31 -4.16
C PRO A 226 19.41 8.96 -4.75
N ASN A 227 19.02 7.66 -4.70
CA ASN A 227 17.71 7.23 -5.18
C ASN A 227 16.58 7.58 -4.21
N ALA A 228 16.89 7.78 -2.92
CA ALA A 228 15.92 8.18 -1.90
C ALA A 228 15.78 9.69 -1.71
N GLN A 229 16.73 10.47 -2.22
CA GLN A 229 16.83 11.91 -1.94
C GLN A 229 16.23 12.81 -3.02
N ARG A 230 16.12 12.33 -4.25
CA ARG A 230 15.65 13.10 -5.43
C ARG A 230 16.14 14.54 -5.52
N GLY A 231 17.34 14.81 -4.95
CA GLY A 231 17.93 16.15 -4.93
C GLY A 231 17.28 17.11 -3.93
N ALA A 232 16.88 16.60 -2.76
CA ALA A 232 16.33 17.42 -1.67
C ALA A 232 17.18 18.69 -1.43
N ALA A 233 16.51 19.82 -1.34
CA ALA A 233 17.16 21.09 -1.01
C ALA A 233 17.63 21.09 0.45
N LEU A 234 18.68 21.87 0.76
CA LEU A 234 19.14 22.00 2.14
C LEU A 234 18.21 22.89 2.96
N VAL A 235 17.89 22.43 4.17
CA VAL A 235 17.16 23.21 5.18
C VAL A 235 18.14 24.24 5.75
N LYS A 236 17.77 25.52 5.70
CA LYS A 236 18.66 26.63 6.06
C LYS A 236 18.60 27.02 7.54
N ASN A 237 17.48 26.78 8.19
CA ASN A 237 17.21 27.19 9.57
C ASN A 237 16.60 26.03 10.35
N TYR A 238 16.65 26.13 11.68
CA TYR A 238 15.93 25.26 12.60
C TYR A 238 14.85 26.10 13.35
N GLY A 239 14.06 25.46 14.21
CA GLY A 239 12.85 26.03 14.80
C GLY A 239 11.65 25.74 13.88
N GLN A 240 10.72 26.67 13.78
CA GLN A 240 9.57 26.56 12.88
C GLN A 240 10.02 26.74 11.42
N VAL A 241 9.97 25.68 10.64
CA VAL A 241 10.42 25.66 9.25
C VAL A 241 9.35 25.06 8.33
N HIS A 242 9.42 25.45 7.07
CA HIS A 242 8.65 24.84 6.00
C HIS A 242 9.52 23.79 5.32
N LEU A 243 9.07 22.53 5.30
CA LEU A 243 9.72 21.42 4.62
C LEU A 243 8.93 21.05 3.36
N ASP A 244 9.63 20.89 2.25
CA ASP A 244 9.08 20.24 1.05
C ASP A 244 8.89 18.73 1.26
N GLY A 245 8.34 18.04 0.26
CA GLY A 245 8.04 16.61 0.38
C GLY A 245 9.28 15.76 0.62
N GLU A 246 10.37 16.04 -0.07
CA GLU A 246 11.63 15.30 0.05
C GLU A 246 12.25 15.50 1.44
N GLN A 247 12.29 16.73 1.93
CA GLN A 247 12.78 17.06 3.28
C GLN A 247 11.92 16.42 4.37
N ALA A 248 10.61 16.45 4.21
CA ALA A 248 9.67 15.84 5.15
C ALA A 248 9.80 14.32 5.19
N VAL A 249 10.00 13.65 4.04
CA VAL A 249 10.27 12.20 3.98
C VAL A 249 11.59 11.87 4.66
N ILE A 250 12.66 12.65 4.43
CA ILE A 250 13.93 12.48 5.14
C ILE A 250 13.72 12.64 6.66
N PHE A 251 13.01 13.67 7.10
CA PHE A 251 12.70 13.90 8.51
C PHE A 251 11.99 12.71 9.17
N CYS A 252 10.99 12.12 8.51
CA CYS A 252 10.30 10.91 8.98
C CYS A 252 11.22 9.69 9.12
N ARG A 253 12.34 9.65 8.38
CA ARG A 253 13.27 8.51 8.30
C ARG A 253 14.49 8.64 9.18
N LEU A 254 14.72 9.76 9.83
CA LEU A 254 15.86 9.97 10.72
C LEU A 254 15.94 8.88 11.80
N ARG A 255 17.10 8.24 11.94
CA ARG A 255 17.35 7.13 12.87
C ARG A 255 18.58 7.33 13.76
N LYS A 256 19.40 8.34 13.47
CA LYS A 256 20.66 8.53 14.21
C LYS A 256 20.37 9.06 15.60
N GLN A 257 20.76 8.27 16.61
CA GLN A 257 20.71 8.57 18.06
C GLN A 257 19.34 8.54 18.76
N ASP A 258 18.26 8.13 18.06
CA ASP A 258 16.92 8.19 18.61
C ASP A 258 16.29 6.81 18.82
N SER A 259 15.39 6.72 19.79
CA SER A 259 14.52 5.56 20.03
C SER A 259 13.47 5.44 18.90
N ASP A 260 12.84 4.26 18.80
CA ASP A 260 11.70 4.07 17.91
C ASP A 260 10.54 5.04 18.21
N ASP A 261 10.44 5.51 19.46
CA ASP A 261 9.47 6.52 19.89
C ASP A 261 9.71 7.89 19.23
N ALA A 262 10.98 8.31 19.10
CA ALA A 262 11.30 9.59 18.45
C ALA A 262 10.94 9.57 16.96
N ARG A 263 11.15 8.42 16.27
CA ARG A 263 10.71 8.25 14.89
C ARG A 263 9.18 8.29 14.76
N SER A 264 8.47 7.60 15.65
CA SER A 264 7.01 7.61 15.70
C SER A 264 6.46 9.02 15.93
N ASN A 265 7.10 9.79 16.83
CA ASN A 265 6.74 11.17 17.09
C ASN A 265 6.95 12.07 15.86
N ARG A 266 8.06 11.94 15.12
CA ARG A 266 8.29 12.69 13.87
C ARG A 266 7.22 12.38 12.82
N GLN A 267 6.87 11.11 12.64
CA GLN A 267 5.78 10.71 11.74
C GLN A 267 4.46 11.36 12.14
N LYS A 268 4.14 11.37 13.44
CA LYS A 268 2.94 12.04 13.97
C LYS A 268 2.98 13.55 13.72
N MET A 269 4.12 14.21 13.89
CA MET A 269 4.29 15.64 13.59
C MET A 269 3.98 15.92 12.11
N VAL A 270 4.50 15.10 11.18
CA VAL A 270 4.24 15.25 9.74
C VAL A 270 2.76 15.03 9.43
N ILE A 271 2.11 14.00 10.00
CA ILE A 271 0.68 13.74 9.80
C ILE A 271 -0.17 14.94 10.29
N ASN A 272 0.12 15.47 11.48
CA ASN A 272 -0.58 16.65 12.00
C ASN A 272 -0.37 17.89 11.12
N ALA A 273 0.85 18.10 10.63
CA ALA A 273 1.16 19.21 9.72
C ALA A 273 0.46 19.06 8.37
N LEU A 274 0.38 17.82 7.82
CA LEU A 274 -0.39 17.53 6.60
C LEU A 274 -1.88 17.79 6.78
N LEU A 275 -2.46 17.42 7.92
CA LEU A 275 -3.86 17.75 8.24
C LEU A 275 -4.07 19.27 8.31
N ALA A 276 -3.12 19.99 8.92
CA ALA A 276 -3.17 21.46 8.96
C ALA A 276 -3.07 22.09 7.56
N GLN A 277 -2.28 21.53 6.65
CA GLN A 277 -2.22 21.99 5.25
C GLN A 277 -3.50 21.62 4.50
N ALA A 278 -4.04 20.41 4.69
CA ALA A 278 -5.30 19.99 4.06
C ALA A 278 -6.47 20.93 4.43
N ARG A 279 -6.50 21.47 5.67
CA ARG A 279 -7.48 22.49 6.12
C ARG A 279 -7.37 23.81 5.36
N LYS A 280 -6.21 24.14 4.79
CA LYS A 280 -6.01 25.34 3.98
C LYS A 280 -6.51 25.18 2.53
N VAL A 281 -6.79 23.96 2.11
CA VAL A 281 -7.30 23.67 0.76
C VAL A 281 -8.73 24.17 0.64
N SER A 282 -9.04 24.88 -0.44
CA SER A 282 -10.42 25.32 -0.72
C SER A 282 -11.34 24.11 -0.93
N PRO A 283 -12.55 24.05 -0.34
CA PRO A 283 -13.49 22.95 -0.54
C PRO A 283 -13.77 22.60 -1.99
N SER A 284 -13.75 23.59 -2.90
CA SER A 284 -13.91 23.39 -4.34
C SER A 284 -12.78 22.57 -4.98
N LYS A 285 -11.62 22.46 -4.33
CA LYS A 285 -10.46 21.70 -4.81
C LYS A 285 -10.31 20.33 -4.18
N TYR A 286 -11.11 19.99 -3.17
CA TYR A 286 -10.96 18.68 -2.48
C TYR A 286 -11.02 17.49 -3.45
N THR A 287 -11.97 17.51 -4.37
CA THR A 287 -12.09 16.44 -5.38
C THR A 287 -10.82 16.29 -6.24
N GLU A 288 -10.21 17.39 -6.64
CA GLU A 288 -8.98 17.39 -7.44
C GLU A 288 -7.79 16.89 -6.61
N VAL A 289 -7.64 17.38 -5.40
CA VAL A 289 -6.57 16.96 -4.47
C VAL A 289 -6.69 15.47 -4.15
N VAL A 290 -7.88 14.97 -3.81
CA VAL A 290 -8.09 13.55 -3.52
C VAL A 290 -7.77 12.68 -4.75
N LYS A 291 -8.18 13.08 -5.96
CA LYS A 291 -7.81 12.37 -7.20
C LYS A 291 -6.30 12.30 -7.39
N THR A 292 -5.61 13.43 -7.21
CA THR A 292 -4.16 13.49 -7.33
C THR A 292 -3.49 12.59 -6.29
N MET A 293 -3.94 12.62 -5.03
CA MET A 293 -3.45 11.74 -3.98
C MET A 293 -3.65 10.25 -4.32
N MET A 294 -4.83 9.88 -4.80
CA MET A 294 -5.10 8.50 -5.24
C MET A 294 -4.22 8.06 -6.42
N SER A 295 -3.83 8.96 -7.31
CA SER A 295 -2.91 8.63 -8.41
C SER A 295 -1.46 8.40 -7.96
N LEU A 296 -1.12 8.83 -6.74
CA LEU A 296 0.20 8.66 -6.13
C LEU A 296 0.31 7.39 -5.25
N CYS A 297 -0.78 6.65 -5.05
CA CYS A 297 -0.80 5.42 -4.28
C CYS A 297 -1.53 4.30 -5.04
N GLU A 298 -1.27 3.06 -4.65
CA GLU A 298 -2.09 1.91 -5.01
C GLU A 298 -3.07 1.64 -3.87
N THR A 299 -4.37 1.60 -4.12
CA THR A 299 -5.37 1.45 -3.06
C THR A 299 -6.60 0.68 -3.52
N SER A 300 -7.23 -0.05 -2.59
CA SER A 300 -8.57 -0.64 -2.76
C SER A 300 -9.68 0.27 -2.25
N VAL A 301 -9.33 1.32 -1.48
CA VAL A 301 -10.33 2.22 -0.87
C VAL A 301 -11.11 2.95 -1.97
N PRO A 302 -12.44 2.81 -2.03
CA PRO A 302 -13.25 3.50 -3.02
C PRO A 302 -13.16 5.02 -2.87
N PHE A 303 -13.10 5.73 -3.99
CA PHE A 303 -13.10 7.20 -3.98
C PHE A 303 -14.25 7.81 -3.18
N SER A 304 -15.46 7.21 -3.29
CA SER A 304 -16.63 7.66 -2.55
C SER A 304 -16.43 7.60 -1.04
N GLU A 305 -15.71 6.60 -0.57
CA GLU A 305 -15.40 6.40 0.84
C GLU A 305 -14.40 7.44 1.34
N ILE A 306 -13.33 7.69 0.58
CA ILE A 306 -12.38 8.78 0.87
C ILE A 306 -13.12 10.13 0.92
N MET A 307 -13.99 10.40 -0.06
CA MET A 307 -14.76 11.64 -0.09
C MET A 307 -15.75 11.78 1.08
N SER A 308 -16.25 10.68 1.64
CA SER A 308 -17.10 10.70 2.84
C SER A 308 -16.35 11.13 4.09
N LEU A 309 -15.02 10.91 4.11
CA LEU A 309 -14.14 11.28 5.21
C LEU A 309 -13.61 12.73 5.10
N VAL A 310 -13.70 13.36 3.92
CA VAL A 310 -13.22 14.73 3.69
C VAL A 310 -13.77 15.77 4.69
N PRO A 311 -15.05 15.73 5.12
CA PRO A 311 -15.55 16.65 6.12
C PRO A 311 -14.77 16.65 7.43
N LEU A 312 -14.16 15.51 7.83
CA LEU A 312 -13.35 15.39 9.03
C LEU A 312 -12.11 16.29 9.02
N ILE A 313 -11.61 16.68 7.85
CA ILE A 313 -10.44 17.56 7.70
C ILE A 313 -10.66 18.87 8.46
N ASN A 314 -11.90 19.39 8.47
CA ASN A 314 -12.25 20.66 9.12
C ASN A 314 -12.71 20.51 10.57
N GLU A 315 -12.76 19.28 11.07
CA GLU A 315 -13.16 18.97 12.43
C GLU A 315 -11.94 18.94 13.37
N ASP A 316 -12.20 19.02 14.66
CA ASP A 316 -11.16 18.84 15.68
C ASP A 316 -10.95 17.34 15.92
N VAL A 317 -10.07 16.75 15.10
CA VAL A 317 -9.80 15.32 15.09
C VAL A 317 -8.66 14.99 16.05
N THR A 318 -8.90 14.02 16.95
CA THR A 318 -7.87 13.48 17.84
C THR A 318 -7.04 12.44 17.08
N ILE A 319 -5.70 12.54 17.11
CA ILE A 319 -4.80 11.57 16.52
C ILE A 319 -3.99 10.89 17.62
N GLU A 320 -4.16 9.57 17.75
CA GLU A 320 -3.45 8.74 18.72
C GLU A 320 -2.63 7.67 18.02
N THR A 321 -1.50 7.25 18.62
CA THR A 321 -0.60 6.27 18.00
C THR A 321 -0.09 5.26 19.03
N ILE A 322 0.02 4.00 18.60
CA ILE A 322 0.79 2.96 19.30
C ILE A 322 1.73 2.25 18.34
N THR A 323 2.79 1.67 18.88
CA THR A 323 3.72 0.82 18.14
C THR A 323 3.67 -0.59 18.70
N VAL A 324 3.62 -1.61 17.83
CA VAL A 324 3.60 -3.04 18.18
C VAL A 324 4.82 -3.73 17.55
N PRO A 325 5.62 -4.50 18.33
CA PRO A 325 5.50 -4.66 19.75
C PRO A 325 5.91 -3.40 20.54
N GLY A 326 5.40 -3.29 21.76
CA GLY A 326 5.79 -2.31 22.76
C GLY A 326 6.20 -3.03 24.07
N GLU A 327 6.27 -2.29 25.18
CA GLU A 327 6.66 -2.87 26.48
C GLU A 327 5.75 -4.01 26.96
N PRO A 328 4.40 -3.93 26.82
CA PRO A 328 3.51 -4.97 27.34
C PRO A 328 3.71 -6.35 26.72
N GLU A 329 4.14 -6.41 25.44
CA GLU A 329 4.29 -7.67 24.70
C GLU A 329 5.60 -8.42 25.00
N SER A 330 6.44 -7.93 25.90
CA SER A 330 7.72 -8.55 26.29
C SER A 330 8.58 -8.95 25.09
N ALA A 331 8.76 -8.03 24.16
CA ALA A 331 9.43 -8.29 22.90
C ALA A 331 10.93 -8.59 23.07
N ILE A 332 11.38 -9.65 22.42
CA ILE A 332 12.78 -10.07 22.39
C ILE A 332 13.31 -9.91 20.97
N GLY A 333 14.24 -8.96 20.79
CA GLY A 333 14.97 -8.77 19.54
C GLY A 333 16.18 -9.69 19.46
N GLY A 334 16.42 -10.32 18.33
CA GLY A 334 17.60 -11.18 18.14
C GLY A 334 17.60 -11.97 16.85
N ILE A 335 18.70 -12.68 16.61
CA ILE A 335 18.83 -13.55 15.43
C ILE A 335 18.08 -14.87 15.71
N TYR A 336 17.14 -15.19 14.85
CA TYR A 336 16.39 -16.43 14.87
C TYR A 336 16.28 -16.97 13.44
N GLU A 337 16.56 -18.26 13.24
CA GLU A 337 16.62 -18.90 11.91
C GLU A 337 17.44 -18.14 10.86
N GLY A 338 18.54 -17.47 11.30
CA GLY A 338 19.45 -16.72 10.42
C GLY A 338 19.01 -15.29 10.09
N ALA A 339 17.87 -14.83 10.61
CA ALA A 339 17.38 -13.46 10.44
C ALA A 339 17.22 -12.75 11.79
N TRP A 340 17.50 -11.45 11.82
CA TRP A 340 17.20 -10.64 13.00
C TRP A 340 15.70 -10.33 13.04
N VAL A 341 15.00 -10.66 14.15
CA VAL A 341 13.54 -10.52 14.29
C VAL A 341 13.15 -10.05 15.68
N TRP A 342 11.96 -9.46 15.79
CA TRP A 342 11.24 -9.28 17.04
C TRP A 342 10.29 -10.45 17.26
N ARG A 343 10.47 -11.17 18.39
CA ARG A 343 9.53 -12.21 18.86
C ARG A 343 8.85 -11.72 20.13
N TYR A 344 7.54 -11.86 20.17
CA TYR A 344 6.71 -11.38 21.27
C TYR A 344 5.40 -12.15 21.32
N ASP A 345 4.63 -11.93 22.38
CA ASP A 345 3.30 -12.52 22.55
C ASP A 345 2.31 -11.83 21.58
N LEU A 346 1.89 -12.56 20.55
CA LEU A 346 0.96 -12.08 19.54
C LEU A 346 -0.47 -11.91 20.08
N ASP A 347 -0.88 -12.72 21.06
CA ASP A 347 -2.18 -12.58 21.70
C ASP A 347 -2.22 -11.31 22.57
N ALA A 348 -1.17 -11.02 23.32
CA ALA A 348 -1.04 -9.77 24.07
C ALA A 348 -0.99 -8.55 23.15
N ALA A 349 -0.30 -8.65 22.01
CA ALA A 349 -0.26 -7.61 21.00
C ALA A 349 -1.64 -7.36 20.38
N SER A 350 -2.36 -8.41 20.05
CA SER A 350 -3.73 -8.35 19.52
C SER A 350 -4.68 -7.72 20.55
N ASP A 351 -4.65 -8.14 21.80
CA ASP A 351 -5.45 -7.55 22.90
C ASP A 351 -5.17 -6.05 23.03
N ARG A 352 -3.90 -5.65 22.97
CA ARG A 352 -3.53 -4.22 23.05
C ARG A 352 -4.01 -3.42 21.84
N ILE A 353 -3.92 -3.97 20.64
CA ILE A 353 -4.47 -3.33 19.44
C ILE A 353 -5.97 -3.15 19.57
N HIS A 354 -6.70 -4.20 19.94
CA HIS A 354 -8.15 -4.15 20.10
C HIS A 354 -8.58 -3.20 21.22
N MET A 355 -7.93 -3.24 22.36
CA MET A 355 -8.16 -2.30 23.47
C MET A 355 -7.93 -0.85 23.01
N PHE A 356 -6.88 -0.60 22.23
CA PHE A 356 -6.59 0.72 21.69
C PHE A 356 -7.64 1.17 20.66
N LEU A 357 -8.00 0.30 19.70
CA LEU A 357 -8.92 0.65 18.63
C LEU A 357 -10.39 0.70 19.10
N TYR A 358 -10.83 -0.31 19.85
CA TYR A 358 -12.23 -0.55 20.15
C TYR A 358 -12.59 -0.43 21.64
N GLY A 359 -11.60 -0.30 22.53
CA GLY A 359 -11.81 -0.21 23.99
C GLY A 359 -12.07 -1.54 24.69
N GLU A 360 -11.89 -2.65 24.01
CA GLU A 360 -12.10 -4.01 24.52
C GLU A 360 -11.06 -4.98 23.95
N PRO A 361 -10.65 -6.05 24.67
CA PRO A 361 -9.74 -7.05 24.15
C PRO A 361 -10.44 -7.95 23.12
N ILE A 362 -9.63 -8.74 22.39
CA ILE A 362 -10.17 -9.75 21.47
C ILE A 362 -10.99 -10.82 22.22
N PRO A 363 -11.95 -11.47 21.55
CA PRO A 363 -12.62 -12.63 22.09
C PRO A 363 -11.64 -13.77 22.37
N GLU A 364 -11.81 -14.44 23.52
CA GLU A 364 -10.95 -15.56 23.94
C GLU A 364 -10.90 -16.70 22.92
N SER A 365 -12.01 -16.92 22.17
CA SER A 365 -12.12 -17.92 21.11
C SER A 365 -11.23 -17.61 19.88
N GLU A 366 -10.83 -16.35 19.70
CA GLU A 366 -10.08 -15.86 18.55
C GLU A 366 -8.58 -15.74 18.80
N ARG A 367 -8.07 -16.09 19.98
CA ARG A 367 -6.64 -15.99 20.28
C ARG A 367 -5.80 -16.87 19.36
N THR A 368 -4.70 -16.30 18.87
CA THR A 368 -3.80 -16.90 17.87
C THR A 368 -3.20 -18.23 18.34
N THR A 369 -2.86 -18.35 19.63
CA THR A 369 -2.35 -19.57 20.24
C THR A 369 -3.30 -20.76 20.11
N LYS A 370 -4.62 -20.53 20.24
CA LYS A 370 -5.65 -21.57 20.02
C LYS A 370 -5.81 -21.95 18.55
N LYS A 371 -5.65 -20.99 17.62
CA LYS A 371 -5.71 -21.26 16.18
C LYS A 371 -4.53 -22.11 15.71
N GLN A 372 -3.32 -21.83 16.19
CA GLN A 372 -2.12 -22.61 15.84
C GLN A 372 -2.22 -24.06 16.32
N SER A 373 -2.66 -24.31 17.55
CA SER A 373 -2.87 -25.67 18.07
C SER A 373 -3.91 -26.44 17.26
N LYS A 374 -4.98 -25.78 16.82
CA LYS A 374 -6.04 -26.38 15.98
C LYS A 374 -5.54 -26.72 14.57
N LYS A 375 -4.70 -25.85 13.98
CA LYS A 375 -4.10 -26.06 12.64
C LYS A 375 -3.08 -27.21 12.68
N GLU A 376 -2.26 -27.35 13.73
CA GLU A 376 -1.34 -28.46 13.93
C GLU A 376 -2.06 -29.79 14.15
N THR A 377 -3.15 -29.79 14.94
CA THR A 377 -3.96 -30.99 15.19
C THR A 377 -4.64 -31.47 13.90
N THR A 378 -5.17 -30.55 13.09
CA THR A 378 -5.79 -30.88 11.79
C THR A 378 -4.77 -31.39 10.78
N THR A 379 -3.56 -30.82 10.76
CA THR A 379 -2.46 -31.28 9.88
C THR A 379 -1.97 -32.66 10.29
N LYS A 380 -1.84 -32.96 11.59
CA LYS A 380 -1.49 -34.29 12.10
C LYS A 380 -2.59 -35.31 11.82
N ALA A 381 -3.86 -34.95 11.96
CA ALA A 381 -4.99 -35.83 11.62
C ALA A 381 -5.04 -36.15 10.10
N ALA A 382 -4.81 -35.15 9.24
CA ALA A 382 -4.76 -35.37 7.79
C ALA A 382 -3.57 -36.23 7.34
N THR A 383 -2.42 -36.13 8.03
CA THR A 383 -1.23 -36.94 7.74
C THR A 383 -1.41 -38.38 8.22
N THR A 384 -2.12 -38.62 9.33
CA THR A 384 -2.38 -39.96 9.87
C THR A 384 -3.39 -40.70 9.00
N THR A 385 -4.37 -40.04 8.41
CA THR A 385 -5.38 -40.67 7.53
C THR A 385 -4.83 -41.09 6.17
N LYS A 386 -3.74 -40.48 5.67
CA LYS A 386 -3.06 -40.89 4.42
C LYS A 386 -2.10 -42.07 4.58
N LYS A 387 -1.81 -42.55 5.79
CA LYS A 387 -0.85 -43.64 6.06
C LYS A 387 -1.51 -45.03 6.24
N ALA A 388 -2.83 -45.13 6.05
CA ALA A 388 -3.59 -46.38 6.30
C ALA A 388 -4.09 -47.10 5.04
N VAL A 389 -3.47 -46.94 3.85
CA VAL A 389 -3.76 -47.79 2.70
C VAL A 389 -2.45 -48.07 1.94
N THR A 390 -1.83 -49.16 2.17
CA THR A 390 -1.29 -50.19 1.27
C THR A 390 -0.11 -50.90 1.93
N THR A 391 -0.40 -52.08 2.47
CA THR A 391 0.59 -53.13 2.77
C THR A 391 0.36 -54.24 1.75
N THR A 392 1.35 -54.55 0.97
CA THR A 392 1.62 -55.91 0.44
C THR A 392 3.08 -56.00 0.04
N GLU A 393 3.79 -56.87 0.78
CA GLU A 393 5.11 -57.41 0.46
C GLU A 393 5.01 -58.44 -0.70
N PRO A 394 6.12 -58.91 -1.36
CA PRO A 394 7.21 -59.59 -0.69
C PRO A 394 8.63 -59.45 -1.28
N ALA A 395 9.58 -59.64 -0.35
CA ALA A 395 10.89 -60.31 -0.41
C ALA A 395 11.76 -60.36 -1.71
N SER A 396 13.03 -59.95 -1.59
CA SER A 396 14.20 -60.83 -1.74
C SER A 396 15.53 -60.04 -1.60
N ALA A 397 16.37 -60.61 -0.76
CA ALA A 397 17.78 -60.52 -0.47
C ALA A 397 18.77 -59.92 -1.48
N ALA A 398 19.73 -59.12 -0.96
CA ALA A 398 21.17 -59.42 -1.06
C ALA A 398 22.01 -58.46 -0.23
N LYS A 399 22.87 -59.04 0.60
CA LYS A 399 23.96 -58.47 1.43
C LYS A 399 24.97 -57.69 0.59
N THR A 400 25.54 -56.63 1.14
CA THR A 400 27.00 -56.44 1.28
C THR A 400 27.31 -55.31 2.25
N GLU A 401 28.10 -55.58 3.22
CA GLU A 401 28.70 -54.78 4.27
C GLU A 401 30.07 -54.23 3.82
N PRO A 402 30.87 -53.54 4.67
CA PRO A 402 31.06 -52.10 4.68
C PRO A 402 32.53 -51.71 4.35
N ALA A 403 32.77 -50.42 4.13
CA ALA A 403 34.13 -49.91 4.11
C ALA A 403 34.27 -48.70 5.01
N THR A 404 34.93 -48.95 6.13
CA THR A 404 35.52 -48.09 7.13
C THR A 404 36.58 -47.16 6.49
N GLN A 405 36.57 -45.88 6.71
CA GLN A 405 37.79 -45.09 6.77
C GLN A 405 37.70 -43.99 7.87
N LYS A 406 38.76 -44.01 8.68
CA LYS A 406 39.04 -43.21 9.89
C LYS A 406 39.45 -41.75 9.55
N PRO A 407 39.46 -40.87 10.55
CA PRO A 407 39.69 -39.45 10.41
C PRO A 407 41.18 -39.10 10.33
N VAL A 408 41.48 -38.04 9.59
CA VAL A 408 42.81 -37.41 9.62
C VAL A 408 42.75 -36.12 10.41
N THR A 409 43.43 -36.15 11.54
CA THR A 409 43.79 -35.02 12.38
C THR A 409 44.99 -34.34 11.80
N THR A 410 44.95 -33.03 11.58
CA THR A 410 46.16 -32.24 11.48
C THR A 410 45.95 -30.88 12.14
N THR A 411 46.52 -30.76 13.30
CA THR A 411 46.83 -29.55 14.06
C THR A 411 48.01 -28.80 13.45
N SER A 412 47.91 -27.49 13.31
CA SER A 412 49.06 -26.59 13.60
C SER A 412 48.55 -25.12 13.65
N PRO A 413 49.09 -24.32 14.60
CA PRO A 413 48.62 -23.00 14.93
C PRO A 413 49.26 -21.90 14.04
N VAL A 414 48.47 -20.94 13.64
CA VAL A 414 48.97 -19.72 13.00
C VAL A 414 49.14 -18.63 14.05
N THR A 415 50.38 -18.24 14.23
CA THR A 415 50.85 -17.12 15.06
C THR A 415 50.29 -15.80 14.57
N VAL A 416 49.61 -15.08 15.45
CA VAL A 416 49.18 -13.69 15.19
C VAL A 416 50.36 -12.77 15.46
N THR A 417 50.87 -12.17 14.42
CA THR A 417 51.87 -11.07 14.53
C THR A 417 51.08 -9.75 14.63
N GLN A 418 51.20 -9.10 15.78
CA GLN A 418 50.77 -7.70 15.95
C GLN A 418 51.63 -6.82 15.08
N THR A 419 51.00 -6.04 14.21
CA THR A 419 51.64 -4.94 13.49
C THR A 419 51.19 -3.64 14.17
N GLU A 420 52.19 -2.90 14.66
CA GLU A 420 52.06 -1.59 15.30
C GLU A 420 51.40 -0.58 14.38
N ALA A 421 50.59 0.30 14.98
CA ALA A 421 49.95 1.46 14.32
C ALA A 421 51.03 2.56 14.05
N PRO A 422 50.95 3.30 12.93
CA PRO A 422 51.79 4.44 12.73
C PRO A 422 51.32 5.67 13.51
N GLU A 423 52.28 6.36 14.12
CA GLU A 423 52.15 7.62 14.86
C GLU A 423 51.49 8.73 14.05
N THR A 424 50.54 9.39 14.66
CA THR A 424 49.90 10.62 14.16
C THR A 424 50.80 11.81 14.37
N THR A 425 51.32 12.34 13.29
CA THR A 425 51.98 13.66 13.27
C THR A 425 50.90 14.76 13.29
N THR A 426 50.83 15.46 14.39
CA THR A 426 50.03 16.66 14.58
C THR A 426 50.58 17.81 13.76
N LYS A 427 49.76 18.35 12.87
CA LYS A 427 50.01 19.61 12.18
C LYS A 427 49.32 20.74 12.94
N PRO A 428 49.98 21.87 13.18
CA PRO A 428 49.41 22.94 14.01
C PRO A 428 48.30 23.72 13.29
N THR A 429 47.29 24.03 14.04
CA THR A 429 46.15 24.89 13.72
C THR A 429 46.62 26.32 13.45
N PRO A 430 46.17 27.04 12.41
CA PRO A 430 46.42 28.46 12.28
C PRO A 430 45.51 29.24 13.22
N GLU A 431 46.09 30.09 14.01
CA GLU A 431 45.52 31.09 14.90
C GLU A 431 44.75 32.13 14.08
N ILE A 432 43.47 32.30 14.37
CA ILE A 432 42.62 33.35 13.80
C ILE A 432 42.83 34.56 14.70
N THR A 433 43.56 35.55 14.28
CA THR A 433 43.68 36.85 14.87
C THR A 433 42.42 37.68 14.60
N ASN A 434 41.82 38.12 15.69
CA ASN A 434 40.71 39.08 15.76
C ASN A 434 41.19 40.48 15.32
N PRO A 435 40.57 41.20 14.41
CA PRO A 435 40.85 42.62 14.24
C PRO A 435 39.99 43.46 15.20
N GLU A 436 40.74 44.22 16.01
CA GLU A 436 40.27 45.21 16.94
C GLU A 436 39.40 46.30 16.30
N SER A 437 38.54 46.78 17.14
CA SER A 437 37.77 48.02 17.08
C SER A 437 38.56 49.25 16.58
N ILE A 438 38.03 49.95 15.60
CA ILE A 438 38.35 51.37 15.37
C ILE A 438 37.09 52.20 15.54
N GLY A 439 37.21 53.08 16.44
CA GLY A 439 36.36 53.97 17.04
C GLY A 439 35.79 55.12 16.19
N ASP A 440 34.91 55.82 16.85
CA ASP A 440 34.23 57.06 16.52
C ASP A 440 35.06 58.09 15.80
N ALA A 441 34.46 58.75 14.83
CA ALA A 441 34.42 60.20 14.75
C ALA A 441 33.61 60.71 13.52
N ALA A 442 32.72 61.66 13.83
CA ALA A 442 31.99 62.67 13.06
C ALA A 442 30.72 62.23 12.35
#